data_01c5349842c7b96ef66b99d6858531f0
#
_entry.id   01c5349842c7b96ef66b99d6858531f0
#
_cell.length_a   1.000
_cell.length_b   1.000
_cell.length_c   1.000
_cell.angle_alpha   90.00
_cell.angle_beta   90.00
_cell.angle_gamma   90.00
#
_symmetry.space_group_name_H-M   'P 1'
#
loop_
_entity.id
_entity.type
_entity.pdbx_description
1 polymer ?
#
loop_
_entity_poly.entity_id
_entity_poly.type
_entity_poly.pdbx_seq_one_letter_code
_entity_poly.pdbx_strand_id
1 'polypeptide(L)'
;MTPEKKVKVKICKILDKMGAYRFYASTGGYGSSGIPDIIACYQGRFIGIEAKANRGKPTALQLKNLNDIENCGGQALVVDESNINELELLISKFKVEDTKK
;
A
#
# COMPACT_ATOMS: atom_id res chain seq x y z
N MET A 1 -17.43 -12.36 0.96
CA MET A 1 -16.13 -11.61 0.94
C MET A 1 -15.93 -10.96 2.30
N THR A 2 -14.75 -11.14 2.87
CA THR A 2 -14.44 -10.54 4.16
C THR A 2 -14.34 -9.01 4.05
N PRO A 3 -14.51 -8.29 5.16
CA PRO A 3 -14.36 -6.82 5.10
C PRO A 3 -12.97 -6.38 4.59
N GLU A 4 -11.91 -7.05 5.01
CA GLU A 4 -10.57 -6.71 4.53
C GLU A 4 -10.43 -6.96 3.04
N LYS A 5 -10.99 -8.04 2.53
CA LYS A 5 -10.94 -8.33 1.10
C LYS A 5 -11.71 -7.28 0.30
N LYS A 6 -12.82 -6.78 0.84
CA LYS A 6 -13.56 -5.69 0.20
C LYS A 6 -12.70 -4.44 0.07
N VAL A 7 -11.91 -4.13 1.10
CA VAL A 7 -10.98 -3.00 1.07
C VAL A 7 -9.95 -3.23 -0.03
N LYS A 8 -9.35 -4.43 -0.10
CA LYS A 8 -8.36 -4.76 -1.12
C LYS A 8 -8.92 -4.59 -2.54
N VAL A 9 -10.14 -5.05 -2.77
CA VAL A 9 -10.78 -4.92 -4.09
C VAL A 9 -10.95 -3.45 -4.47
N LYS A 10 -11.39 -2.63 -3.53
CA LYS A 10 -11.57 -1.20 -3.78
C LYS A 10 -10.24 -0.52 -4.06
N ILE A 11 -9.19 -0.87 -3.31
CA ILE A 11 -7.85 -0.33 -3.54
C ILE A 11 -7.41 -0.64 -4.97
N CYS A 12 -7.58 -1.89 -5.41
CA CYS A 12 -7.18 -2.30 -6.75
C CYS A 12 -7.95 -1.54 -7.83
N LYS A 13 -9.24 -1.31 -7.63
CA LYS A 13 -10.03 -0.54 -8.58
C LYS A 13 -9.54 0.89 -8.70
N ILE A 14 -9.17 1.50 -7.58
CA ILE A 14 -8.63 2.87 -7.59
C ILE A 14 -7.29 2.90 -8.32
N LEU A 15 -6.42 1.95 -8.02
CA LEU A 15 -5.11 1.87 -8.69
C LEU A 15 -5.26 1.66 -10.18
N ASP A 16 -6.18 0.77 -10.59
CA ASP A 16 -6.43 0.52 -12.01
C ASP A 16 -6.94 1.78 -12.71
N LYS A 17 -7.84 2.51 -12.06
CA LYS A 17 -8.36 3.76 -12.60
C LYS A 17 -7.26 4.81 -12.78
N MET A 18 -6.29 4.83 -11.87
CA MET A 18 -5.16 5.75 -11.95
C MET A 18 -4.14 5.36 -13.03
N GLY A 19 -4.21 4.14 -13.53
CA GLY A 19 -3.22 3.63 -14.47
C GLY A 19 -1.98 3.09 -13.79
N ALA A 20 -2.06 2.71 -12.53
CA ALA A 20 -0.94 2.13 -11.82
C ALA A 20 -0.79 0.65 -12.18
N TYR A 21 0.45 0.17 -12.19
CA TYR A 21 0.74 -1.26 -12.25
C TYR A 21 0.63 -1.81 -10.82
N ARG A 22 -0.07 -2.90 -10.64
CA ARG A 22 -0.24 -3.42 -9.27
C ARG A 22 -0.40 -4.94 -9.27
N PHE A 23 -0.08 -5.54 -8.13
CA PHE A 23 -0.35 -6.96 -7.92
C PHE A 23 -0.53 -7.21 -6.42
N TYR A 24 -1.18 -8.34 -6.10
CA TYR A 24 -1.25 -8.80 -4.72
C TYR A 24 0.08 -9.45 -4.36
N ALA A 25 0.69 -8.99 -3.27
CA ALA A 25 1.92 -9.58 -2.78
C ALA A 25 1.54 -10.79 -1.93
N SER A 26 1.83 -11.98 -2.44
CA SER A 26 1.54 -13.22 -1.72
C SER A 26 2.79 -14.05 -1.65
N THR A 27 3.13 -14.52 -0.45
CA THR A 27 4.31 -15.36 -0.27
C THR A 27 3.96 -16.84 -0.44
N GLY A 28 2.67 -17.19 -0.49
CA GLY A 28 2.26 -18.58 -0.57
C GLY A 28 2.73 -19.41 0.61
N GLY A 29 2.99 -18.75 1.75
CA GLY A 29 3.52 -19.42 2.93
C GLY A 29 5.03 -19.45 3.00
N TYR A 30 5.69 -18.93 1.98
CA TYR A 30 7.16 -18.83 1.94
C TYR A 30 7.58 -17.38 1.94
N GLY A 31 8.79 -17.11 2.34
CA GLY A 31 9.34 -15.77 2.37
C GLY A 31 8.96 -15.02 3.61
N SER A 32 9.13 -13.71 3.57
CA SER A 32 8.94 -12.84 4.73
C SER A 32 7.48 -12.60 5.01
N SER A 33 7.07 -12.75 6.27
CA SER A 33 5.75 -12.29 6.68
C SER A 33 5.78 -10.78 6.90
N GLY A 34 4.61 -10.17 6.94
CA GLY A 34 4.50 -8.73 7.18
C GLY A 34 4.67 -7.86 5.96
N ILE A 35 4.88 -8.44 4.77
CA ILE A 35 4.93 -7.63 3.54
C ILE A 35 3.55 -7.04 3.27
N PRO A 36 3.49 -5.87 2.59
CA PRO A 36 2.19 -5.26 2.28
C PRO A 36 1.33 -6.15 1.41
N ASP A 37 0.02 -6.02 1.52
CA ASP A 37 -0.94 -6.80 0.75
C ASP A 37 -0.87 -6.53 -0.75
N ILE A 38 -0.64 -5.28 -1.11
CA ILE A 38 -0.66 -4.84 -2.51
C ILE A 38 0.61 -4.05 -2.79
N ILE A 39 1.25 -4.39 -3.89
CA ILE A 39 2.40 -3.65 -4.39
C ILE A 39 1.96 -2.95 -5.67
N ALA A 40 2.34 -1.70 -5.83
CA ALA A 40 2.01 -0.94 -7.03
C ALA A 40 3.19 -0.11 -7.46
N CYS A 41 3.17 0.26 -8.73
CA CYS A 41 4.09 1.24 -9.27
C CYS A 41 3.26 2.29 -10.00
N TYR A 42 3.48 3.55 -9.66
CA TYR A 42 2.75 4.65 -10.26
C TYR A 42 3.74 5.76 -10.56
N GLN A 43 3.85 6.12 -11.84
CA GLN A 43 4.76 7.16 -12.30
C GLN A 43 6.19 6.94 -11.77
N GLY A 44 6.65 5.69 -11.90
CA GLY A 44 8.01 5.34 -11.52
C GLY A 44 8.24 5.15 -10.02
N ARG A 45 7.22 5.26 -9.21
CA ARG A 45 7.35 5.18 -7.76
C ARG A 45 6.79 3.85 -7.24
N PHE A 46 7.55 3.21 -6.38
CA PHE A 46 7.13 1.99 -5.69
C PHE A 46 6.16 2.34 -4.57
N ILE A 47 5.06 1.61 -4.48
CA ILE A 47 4.04 1.85 -3.46
C ILE A 47 3.69 0.52 -2.81
N GLY A 48 3.76 0.47 -1.48
CA GLY A 48 3.30 -0.68 -0.70
C GLY A 48 2.06 -0.30 0.08
N ILE A 49 1.01 -1.10 -0.05
CA ILE A 49 -0.27 -0.80 0.60
C ILE A 49 -0.69 -1.97 1.47
N GLU A 50 -0.87 -1.71 2.74
CA GLU A 50 -1.42 -2.66 3.70
C GLU A 50 -2.90 -2.37 3.88
N ALA A 51 -3.75 -3.36 3.62
CA ALA A 51 -5.21 -3.20 3.78
C ALA A 51 -5.64 -3.68 5.14
N LYS A 52 -6.46 -2.90 5.80
CA LYS A 52 -7.06 -3.26 7.09
C LYS A 52 -8.56 -2.98 7.04
N ALA A 53 -9.30 -3.58 7.94
CA ALA A 53 -10.74 -3.40 8.05
C ALA A 53 -11.14 -3.42 9.52
N ASN A 54 -12.31 -2.84 9.81
CA ASN A 54 -12.90 -2.90 11.14
C ASN A 54 -11.94 -2.44 12.24
N ARG A 55 -11.22 -1.33 11.97
CA ARG A 55 -10.27 -0.73 12.93
C ARG A 55 -9.05 -1.61 13.24
N GLY A 56 -8.81 -2.62 12.41
CA GLY A 56 -7.60 -3.41 12.53
C GLY A 56 -6.37 -2.55 12.34
N LYS A 57 -5.29 -2.92 12.98
CA LYS A 57 -4.03 -2.18 12.91
C LYS A 57 -2.90 -3.07 12.42
N PRO A 58 -1.92 -2.48 11.74
CA PRO A 58 -0.76 -3.26 11.30
C PRO A 58 -0.03 -3.86 12.50
N THR A 59 0.52 -5.05 12.29
CA THR A 59 1.42 -5.67 13.27
C THR A 59 2.77 -4.95 13.26
N ALA A 60 3.60 -5.23 14.27
CA ALA A 60 4.94 -4.65 14.33
C ALA A 60 5.75 -5.01 13.08
N LEU A 61 5.64 -6.25 12.61
CA LEU A 61 6.37 -6.69 11.42
C LEU A 61 5.87 -6.00 10.16
N GLN A 62 4.56 -5.78 10.05
CA GLN A 62 3.99 -5.03 8.93
C GLN A 62 4.49 -3.58 8.95
N LEU A 63 4.52 -2.95 10.13
CA LEU A 63 5.03 -1.58 10.24
C LEU A 63 6.50 -1.50 9.86
N LYS A 64 7.29 -2.51 10.24
CA LYS A 64 8.70 -2.55 9.85
C LYS A 64 8.84 -2.56 8.33
N ASN A 65 8.06 -3.39 7.66
CA ASN A 65 8.10 -3.45 6.19
C ASN A 65 7.70 -2.13 5.55
N LEU A 66 6.66 -1.49 6.07
CA LEU A 66 6.23 -0.19 5.55
C LEU A 66 7.31 0.87 5.73
N ASN A 67 7.97 0.88 6.90
CA ASN A 67 9.07 1.81 7.13
C ASN A 67 10.24 1.54 6.20
N ASP A 68 10.55 0.28 5.95
CA ASP A 68 11.64 -0.07 5.03
C ASP A 68 11.37 0.46 3.62
N ILE A 69 10.11 0.37 3.16
CA ILE A 69 9.73 0.91 1.86
C ILE A 69 9.98 2.42 1.82
N GLU A 70 9.56 3.14 2.86
CA GLU A 70 9.75 4.60 2.90
C GLU A 70 11.22 4.97 2.98
N ASN A 71 12.00 4.21 3.75
CA ASN A 71 13.44 4.46 3.83
C ASN A 71 14.15 4.25 2.52
N CYS A 72 13.57 3.42 1.64
CA CYS A 72 14.13 3.18 0.30
C CYS A 72 13.58 4.14 -0.75
N GLY A 73 12.75 5.09 -0.36
CA GLY A 73 12.22 6.11 -1.27
C GLY A 73 10.85 5.81 -1.85
N GLY A 74 10.22 4.70 -1.45
CA GLY A 74 8.86 4.38 -1.88
C GLY A 74 7.82 5.02 -0.98
N GLN A 75 6.57 4.82 -1.35
CA GLN A 75 5.44 5.26 -0.54
C GLN A 75 4.82 4.05 0.15
N ALA A 76 4.54 4.17 1.45
CA ALA A 76 3.88 3.12 2.21
C ALA A 76 2.58 3.65 2.80
N LEU A 77 1.50 2.88 2.66
CA LEU A 77 0.18 3.29 3.08
C LEU A 77 -0.52 2.18 3.82
N VAL A 78 -1.25 2.55 4.87
CA VAL A 78 -2.23 1.67 5.50
C VAL A 78 -3.61 2.21 5.12
N VAL A 79 -4.41 1.39 4.47
CA VAL A 79 -5.70 1.81 3.93
C VAL A 79 -6.81 0.96 4.53
N ASP A 80 -7.82 1.61 5.04
CA ASP A 80 -9.02 0.97 5.55
C ASP A 80 -10.26 1.76 5.11
N GLU A 81 -11.41 1.41 5.68
CA GLU A 81 -12.66 2.07 5.31
C GLU A 81 -12.66 3.57 5.60
N SER A 82 -11.85 4.01 6.57
CA SER A 82 -11.85 5.42 6.99
C SER A 82 -11.09 6.33 6.04
N ASN A 83 -10.11 5.79 5.28
CA ASN A 83 -9.27 6.64 4.43
C ASN A 83 -9.24 6.21 2.97
N ILE A 84 -9.95 5.16 2.60
CA ILE A 84 -9.89 4.64 1.23
C ILE A 84 -10.33 5.67 0.18
N ASN A 85 -11.24 6.56 0.55
CA ASN A 85 -11.71 7.59 -0.39
C ASN A 85 -10.65 8.65 -0.65
N GLU A 86 -9.60 8.69 0.16
CA GLU A 86 -8.48 9.62 -0.02
C GLU A 86 -7.28 8.98 -0.71
N LEU A 87 -7.37 7.71 -1.05
CA LEU A 87 -6.22 6.97 -1.57
C LEU A 87 -5.64 7.61 -2.83
N GLU A 88 -6.49 7.93 -3.79
CA GLU A 88 -6.03 8.55 -5.04
C GLU A 88 -5.29 9.85 -4.74
N LEU A 89 -5.83 10.66 -3.85
CA LEU A 89 -5.23 11.93 -3.48
C LEU A 89 -3.89 11.72 -2.78
N LEU A 90 -3.83 10.76 -1.85
CA LEU A 90 -2.60 10.47 -1.13
C LEU A 90 -1.47 10.04 -2.07
N ILE A 91 -1.79 9.20 -3.04
CA ILE A 91 -0.80 8.75 -4.02
C ILE A 91 -0.39 9.91 -4.92
N SER A 92 -1.36 10.70 -5.39
CA SER A 92 -1.09 11.79 -6.33
C SER A 92 -0.28 12.91 -5.69
N LYS A 93 -0.45 13.14 -4.40
CA LYS A 93 0.27 14.21 -3.70
C LYS A 93 1.63 13.82 -3.17
N PHE A 94 1.94 12.53 -3.19
CA PHE A 94 3.23 12.07 -2.68
C PHE A 94 4.35 12.70 -3.49
N LYS A 95 5.30 13.31 -2.81
CA LYS A 95 6.49 13.85 -3.46
C LYS A 95 7.71 13.17 -2.88
N VAL A 96 8.56 12.68 -3.77
CA VAL A 96 9.85 12.18 -3.35
C VAL A 96 10.63 13.40 -2.82
N GLU A 97 11.13 13.26 -1.61
CA GLU A 97 11.94 14.33 -1.03
C GLU A 97 13.18 14.53 -1.88
N ASP A 98 13.37 15.76 -2.38
CA ASP A 98 14.51 16.08 -3.21
C ASP A 98 15.69 16.32 -2.29
N THR A 99 16.49 15.34 -2.19
CA THR A 99 17.68 15.46 -1.39
C THR A 99 18.80 16.03 -2.17
N LYS A 100 18.76 16.82 -2.87
CA LYS A 100 19.72 17.35 -3.48
C LYS A 100 20.72 17.89 -3.35
N LYS A 101 20.61 17.58 -3.31
CA LYS A 101 21.28 17.84 -3.25
C LYS A 101 21.83 18.18 -3.31
#